data_6df16d6d4fd99232902370c265bfec9c
#
_entry.id   6df16d6d4fd99232902370c265bfec9c
#
_cell.length_a   1.000
_cell.length_b   1.000
_cell.length_c   1.000
_cell.angle_alpha   90.00
_cell.angle_beta   90.00
_cell.angle_gamma   90.00
#
_symmetry.space_group_name_H-M   'P 1'
#
loop_
_entity.id
_entity.type
_entity.pdbx_description
1 polymer ?
#
loop_
_entity_poly.entity_id
_entity_poly.type
_entity_poly.pdbx_seq_one_letter_code
_entity_poly.pdbx_strand_id
1 'polypeptide(L)'
;LVLIGAGAQAWLATAINMPHFMASYRLVYGSRKMMFEHKWASIYLPVLMLLYIAIAIWQAQQSQAMVFVLITVSSVYLAWHYTGQVWGMMASFAFLDGRSFDVVERRLIRTSLRILLAWHLAWFLYTQLRDPSRVELIYRVASAATVVAFALGLVGLVRMTRRTGKRPPPLAIVAWIAIFVWYAIMARDPKALFWVQIAHAIQYLAFPVRMELNHSASEPRSSPSRVAVHMLLYAVGLLAVSVIVGQVVPMSLMGIIGDAFGEEPARAAPILILMFINIHHYFTDGVLWKISNPEVRKQLFAHVTSP
;
A
#
# COMPACT_ATOMS: atom_id res chain seq x y z
N LEU A 1 5.19 -0.57 -22.24
CA LEU A 1 5.58 -1.24 -20.98
C LEU A 1 6.46 -2.44 -21.32
N VAL A 2 7.61 -2.57 -20.64
CA VAL A 2 8.52 -3.69 -20.83
C VAL A 2 7.80 -4.96 -20.37
N LEU A 3 7.54 -5.88 -21.31
CA LEU A 3 6.99 -7.20 -21.01
C LEU A 3 8.13 -8.04 -20.43
N ILE A 4 8.14 -8.19 -19.12
CA ILE A 4 9.01 -9.16 -18.44
C ILE A 4 8.23 -10.45 -18.21
N GLY A 5 8.91 -11.59 -18.28
CA GLY A 5 8.30 -12.90 -18.07
C GLY A 5 7.70 -13.04 -16.66
N ALA A 6 6.69 -13.90 -16.49
CA ALA A 6 5.98 -14.11 -15.22
C ALA A 6 6.92 -14.42 -14.04
N GLY A 7 7.97 -15.19 -14.27
CA GLY A 7 8.97 -15.49 -13.24
C GLY A 7 9.72 -14.23 -12.77
N ALA A 8 10.13 -13.35 -13.69
CA ALA A 8 10.78 -12.09 -13.33
C ALA A 8 9.84 -11.13 -12.61
N GLN A 9 8.54 -11.12 -12.96
CA GLN A 9 7.52 -10.36 -12.22
C GLN A 9 7.37 -10.87 -10.79
N ALA A 10 7.32 -12.19 -10.59
CA ALA A 10 7.24 -12.79 -9.25
C ALA A 10 8.46 -12.41 -8.39
N TRP A 11 9.67 -12.44 -8.95
CA TRP A 11 10.88 -12.04 -8.25
C TRP A 11 10.92 -10.55 -7.94
N LEU A 12 10.50 -9.68 -8.86
CA LEU A 12 10.40 -8.23 -8.60
C LEU A 12 9.36 -7.93 -7.52
N ALA A 13 8.21 -8.60 -7.54
CA ALA A 13 7.22 -8.47 -6.49
C ALA A 13 7.80 -8.89 -5.13
N THR A 14 8.52 -10.02 -5.08
CA THR A 14 9.16 -10.51 -3.86
C THR A 14 10.27 -9.60 -3.37
N ALA A 15 11.09 -9.03 -4.27
CA ALA A 15 12.24 -8.20 -3.90
C ALA A 15 11.88 -6.75 -3.57
N ILE A 16 10.75 -6.23 -4.04
CA ILE A 16 10.37 -4.82 -3.87
C ILE A 16 9.03 -4.68 -3.16
N ASN A 17 7.99 -5.39 -3.64
CA ASN A 17 6.65 -5.23 -3.08
C ASN A 17 6.50 -5.92 -1.71
N MET A 18 7.05 -7.13 -1.52
CA MET A 18 6.98 -7.82 -0.22
C MET A 18 7.75 -7.11 0.90
N PRO A 19 8.97 -6.55 0.71
CA PRO A 19 9.67 -5.82 1.76
C PRO A 19 8.88 -4.66 2.34
N HIS A 20 8.04 -3.96 1.57
CA HIS A 20 7.24 -2.88 2.13
C HIS A 20 6.13 -3.40 3.06
N PHE A 21 5.53 -4.56 2.80
CA PHE A 21 4.62 -5.22 3.74
C PHE A 21 5.35 -5.64 5.02
N MET A 22 6.51 -6.27 4.85
CA MET A 22 7.30 -6.76 6.00
C MET A 22 7.82 -5.61 6.86
N ALA A 23 8.12 -4.46 6.27
CA ALA A 23 8.50 -3.26 7.02
C ALA A 23 7.36 -2.75 7.91
N SER A 24 6.11 -2.74 7.43
CA SER A 24 4.94 -2.42 8.27
C SER A 24 4.75 -3.42 9.38
N TYR A 25 4.86 -4.71 9.07
CA TYR A 25 4.71 -5.77 10.07
C TYR A 25 5.78 -5.68 11.15
N ARG A 26 7.03 -5.39 10.79
CA ARG A 26 8.10 -5.16 11.75
C ARG A 26 7.75 -4.01 12.73
N LEU A 27 7.20 -2.91 12.23
CA LEU A 27 6.80 -1.77 13.08
C LEU A 27 5.66 -2.12 14.03
N VAL A 28 4.66 -2.88 13.60
CA VAL A 28 3.52 -3.28 14.45
C VAL A 28 3.91 -4.39 15.41
N TYR A 29 4.49 -5.47 14.91
CA TYR A 29 4.76 -6.68 15.68
C TYR A 29 6.09 -6.64 16.44
N GLY A 30 6.98 -5.73 16.10
CA GLY A 30 8.21 -5.45 16.85
C GLY A 30 7.96 -4.75 18.19
N SER A 31 6.76 -4.21 18.43
CA SER A 31 6.38 -3.54 19.67
C SER A 31 5.11 -4.15 20.27
N ARG A 32 5.23 -4.77 21.46
CA ARG A 32 4.06 -5.27 22.22
C ARG A 32 3.03 -4.16 22.44
N LYS A 33 3.48 -2.93 22.75
CA LYS A 33 2.61 -1.77 22.91
C LYS A 33 1.76 -1.53 21.67
N MET A 34 2.41 -1.39 20.49
CA MET A 34 1.72 -1.18 19.22
C MET A 34 0.73 -2.29 18.91
N MET A 35 1.13 -3.55 19.11
CA MET A 35 0.29 -4.70 18.87
C MET A 35 -0.98 -4.69 19.73
N PHE A 36 -0.87 -4.40 21.03
CA PHE A 36 -2.01 -4.44 21.94
C PHE A 36 -2.86 -3.16 21.93
N GLU A 37 -2.30 -2.01 21.58
CA GLU A 37 -3.08 -0.78 21.36
C GLU A 37 -3.94 -0.88 20.08
N HIS A 38 -3.51 -1.67 19.08
CA HIS A 38 -4.17 -1.81 17.79
C HIS A 38 -4.66 -3.24 17.53
N LYS A 39 -5.27 -3.90 18.54
CA LYS A 39 -5.72 -5.31 18.49
C LYS A 39 -6.57 -5.66 17.27
N TRP A 40 -7.36 -4.72 16.76
CA TRP A 40 -8.15 -4.95 15.56
C TRP A 40 -7.27 -5.23 14.34
N ALA A 41 -6.25 -4.42 14.10
CA ALA A 41 -5.37 -4.59 12.96
C ALA A 41 -4.38 -5.74 13.17
N SER A 42 -3.87 -5.93 14.40
CA SER A 42 -2.75 -6.84 14.69
C SER A 42 -3.17 -8.26 15.10
N ILE A 43 -4.39 -8.45 15.64
CA ILE A 43 -4.82 -9.74 16.17
C ILE A 43 -6.15 -10.20 15.55
N TYR A 44 -7.22 -9.41 15.69
CA TYR A 44 -8.54 -9.87 15.31
C TYR A 44 -8.71 -10.02 13.80
N LEU A 45 -8.24 -9.04 13.02
CA LEU A 45 -8.33 -9.12 11.56
C LEU A 45 -7.52 -10.31 10.98
N PRO A 46 -6.24 -10.53 11.34
CA PRO A 46 -5.51 -11.72 10.89
C PRO A 46 -6.23 -13.03 11.21
N VAL A 47 -6.75 -13.17 12.44
CA VAL A 47 -7.48 -14.39 12.84
C VAL A 47 -8.74 -14.57 11.98
N LEU A 48 -9.55 -13.52 11.81
CA LEU A 48 -10.76 -13.58 10.99
C LEU A 48 -10.44 -13.90 9.53
N MET A 49 -9.37 -13.33 8.99
CA MET A 49 -8.94 -13.61 7.62
C MET A 49 -8.43 -15.03 7.45
N LEU A 50 -7.69 -15.58 8.42
CA LEU A 50 -7.25 -16.98 8.38
C LEU A 50 -8.44 -17.94 8.41
N LEU A 51 -9.45 -17.65 9.23
CA LEU A 51 -10.70 -18.42 9.23
C LEU A 51 -11.43 -18.33 7.88
N TYR A 52 -11.51 -17.12 7.32
CA TYR A 52 -12.10 -16.93 5.98
C TYR A 52 -11.35 -17.73 4.92
N ILE A 53 -10.01 -17.70 4.94
CA ILE A 53 -9.15 -18.42 3.98
C ILE A 53 -9.34 -19.94 4.12
N ALA A 54 -9.40 -20.48 5.33
CA ALA A 54 -9.64 -21.90 5.54
C ALA A 54 -10.99 -22.32 4.93
N ILE A 55 -12.05 -21.54 5.13
CA ILE A 55 -13.37 -21.80 4.51
C ILE A 55 -13.30 -21.64 2.99
N ALA A 56 -12.61 -20.62 2.48
CA ALA A 56 -12.48 -20.37 1.04
C ALA A 56 -11.71 -21.48 0.32
N ILE A 57 -10.66 -22.05 0.94
CA ILE A 57 -9.93 -23.21 0.42
C ILE A 57 -10.85 -24.43 0.35
N TRP A 58 -11.58 -24.71 1.44
CA TRP A 58 -12.53 -25.82 1.46
C TRP A 58 -13.61 -25.65 0.39
N GLN A 59 -14.18 -24.47 0.25
CA GLN A 59 -15.22 -24.19 -0.74
C GLN A 59 -14.69 -24.18 -2.18
N ALA A 60 -13.40 -23.91 -2.40
CA ALA A 60 -12.78 -23.86 -3.73
C ALA A 60 -12.89 -25.20 -4.51
N GLN A 61 -13.16 -26.31 -3.82
CA GLN A 61 -13.50 -27.58 -4.44
C GLN A 61 -14.79 -27.52 -5.30
N GLN A 62 -15.71 -26.63 -4.96
CA GLN A 62 -17.01 -26.51 -5.61
C GLN A 62 -17.20 -25.17 -6.33
N SER A 63 -16.62 -24.10 -5.81
CA SER A 63 -16.82 -22.74 -6.31
C SER A 63 -15.69 -21.80 -5.91
N GLN A 64 -15.25 -20.97 -6.87
CA GLN A 64 -14.27 -19.90 -6.65
C GLN A 64 -14.90 -18.59 -6.11
N ALA A 65 -16.16 -18.59 -5.72
CA ALA A 65 -16.89 -17.37 -5.32
C ALA A 65 -16.23 -16.64 -4.15
N MET A 66 -15.79 -17.36 -3.09
CA MET A 66 -15.12 -16.74 -1.96
C MET A 66 -13.75 -16.17 -2.31
N VAL A 67 -13.01 -16.84 -3.21
CA VAL A 67 -11.74 -16.31 -3.72
C VAL A 67 -11.98 -14.97 -4.42
N PHE A 68 -12.99 -14.90 -5.29
CA PHE A 68 -13.36 -13.66 -6.00
C PHE A 68 -13.81 -12.55 -5.04
N VAL A 69 -14.59 -12.87 -4.01
CA VAL A 69 -14.98 -11.90 -2.98
C VAL A 69 -13.74 -11.31 -2.30
N LEU A 70 -12.77 -12.14 -1.91
CA LEU A 70 -11.56 -11.64 -1.25
C LEU A 70 -10.70 -10.77 -2.18
N ILE A 71 -10.59 -11.13 -3.47
CA ILE A 71 -9.92 -10.31 -4.49
C ILE A 71 -10.63 -8.94 -4.60
N THR A 72 -11.97 -8.94 -4.64
CA THR A 72 -12.75 -7.70 -4.73
C THR A 72 -12.54 -6.81 -3.50
N VAL A 73 -12.61 -7.38 -2.30
CA VAL A 73 -12.35 -6.67 -1.05
C VAL A 73 -10.92 -6.11 -1.04
N SER A 74 -9.93 -6.92 -1.46
CA SER A 74 -8.54 -6.45 -1.58
C SER A 74 -8.40 -5.28 -2.54
N SER A 75 -9.09 -5.29 -3.68
CA SER A 75 -9.06 -4.18 -4.66
C SER A 75 -9.66 -2.89 -4.09
N VAL A 76 -10.77 -2.98 -3.33
CA VAL A 76 -11.36 -1.82 -2.63
C VAL A 76 -10.34 -1.20 -1.65
N TYR A 77 -9.73 -2.04 -0.83
CA TYR A 77 -8.73 -1.57 0.14
C TYR A 77 -7.44 -1.08 -0.53
N LEU A 78 -7.03 -1.67 -1.67
CA LEU A 78 -5.91 -1.21 -2.47
C LEU A 78 -6.12 0.24 -2.95
N ALA A 79 -7.30 0.54 -3.50
CA ALA A 79 -7.66 1.89 -3.93
C ALA A 79 -7.65 2.89 -2.77
N TRP A 80 -8.19 2.47 -1.62
CA TRP A 80 -8.15 3.26 -0.38
C TRP A 80 -6.71 3.51 0.08
N HIS A 81 -5.88 2.48 0.07
CA HIS A 81 -4.50 2.52 0.52
C HIS A 81 -3.66 3.46 -0.35
N TYR A 82 -3.74 3.34 -1.68
CA TYR A 82 -3.00 4.21 -2.60
C TYR A 82 -3.36 5.69 -2.43
N THR A 83 -4.65 6.00 -2.40
CA THR A 83 -5.11 7.38 -2.24
C THR A 83 -4.80 7.93 -0.85
N GLY A 84 -4.90 7.10 0.18
CA GLY A 84 -4.53 7.43 1.55
C GLY A 84 -3.03 7.72 1.71
N GLN A 85 -2.18 6.89 1.10
CA GLN A 85 -0.73 7.08 1.11
C GLN A 85 -0.32 8.39 0.42
N VAL A 86 -0.88 8.68 -0.77
CA VAL A 86 -0.61 9.94 -1.47
C VAL A 86 -0.95 11.14 -0.58
N TRP A 87 -2.10 11.12 0.08
CA TRP A 87 -2.45 12.16 1.05
C TRP A 87 -1.44 12.25 2.20
N GLY A 88 -1.05 11.09 2.76
CA GLY A 88 -0.04 11.01 3.84
C GLY A 88 1.30 11.61 3.42
N MET A 89 1.79 11.26 2.22
CA MET A 89 3.02 11.81 1.66
C MET A 89 2.94 13.34 1.44
N MET A 90 1.86 13.83 0.85
CA MET A 90 1.64 15.26 0.66
C MET A 90 1.68 16.01 1.99
N ALA A 91 0.99 15.50 3.01
CA ALA A 91 0.95 16.09 4.34
C ALA A 91 2.33 16.04 5.03
N SER A 92 3.07 14.94 4.89
CA SER A 92 4.42 14.78 5.45
C SER A 92 5.40 15.76 4.82
N PHE A 93 5.42 15.88 3.49
CA PHE A 93 6.32 16.82 2.81
C PHE A 93 5.96 18.28 3.08
N ALA A 94 4.67 18.60 3.21
CA ALA A 94 4.25 19.93 3.62
C ALA A 94 4.72 20.24 5.06
N PHE A 95 4.61 19.27 5.98
CA PHE A 95 5.09 19.40 7.35
C PHE A 95 6.60 19.61 7.42
N LEU A 96 7.39 18.81 6.67
CA LEU A 96 8.85 18.96 6.58
C LEU A 96 9.28 20.33 6.06
N ASP A 97 8.45 20.95 5.23
CA ASP A 97 8.68 22.29 4.70
C ASP A 97 8.11 23.41 5.61
N GLY A 98 7.74 23.07 6.84
CA GLY A 98 7.19 24.00 7.84
C GLY A 98 5.78 24.49 7.52
N ARG A 99 4.99 23.77 6.73
CA ARG A 99 3.66 24.15 6.26
C ARG A 99 2.60 23.10 6.56
N SER A 100 1.35 23.51 6.55
CA SER A 100 0.21 22.61 6.68
C SER A 100 -0.91 23.01 5.72
N PHE A 101 -1.69 22.05 5.29
CA PHE A 101 -2.90 22.27 4.53
C PHE A 101 -4.02 22.80 5.44
N ASP A 102 -4.70 23.87 5.06
CA ASP A 102 -5.90 24.34 5.75
C ASP A 102 -7.09 23.39 5.52
N VAL A 103 -8.22 23.67 6.16
CA VAL A 103 -9.42 22.80 6.06
C VAL A 103 -9.95 22.72 4.63
N VAL A 104 -9.93 23.82 3.88
CA VAL A 104 -10.45 23.87 2.50
C VAL A 104 -9.49 23.16 1.54
N GLU A 105 -8.20 23.45 1.64
CA GLU A 105 -7.15 22.81 0.84
C GLU A 105 -7.17 21.27 1.05
N ARG A 106 -7.28 20.84 2.31
CA ARG A 106 -7.43 19.44 2.68
C ARG A 106 -8.68 18.81 2.07
N ARG A 107 -9.83 19.50 2.11
CA ARG A 107 -11.07 19.00 1.51
C ARG A 107 -10.92 18.83 0.00
N LEU A 108 -10.40 19.82 -0.69
CA LEU A 108 -10.21 19.80 -2.14
C LEU A 108 -9.31 18.64 -2.58
N ILE A 109 -8.13 18.50 -1.97
CA ILE A 109 -7.18 17.44 -2.32
C ILE A 109 -7.73 16.06 -1.97
N ARG A 110 -8.33 15.88 -0.78
CA ARG A 110 -8.93 14.60 -0.41
C ARG A 110 -10.14 14.23 -1.26
N THR A 111 -10.93 15.20 -1.72
CA THR A 111 -12.03 14.96 -2.67
C THR A 111 -11.49 14.53 -4.03
N SER A 112 -10.43 15.19 -4.53
CA SER A 112 -9.68 14.75 -5.70
C SER A 112 -9.28 13.27 -5.61
N LEU A 113 -8.63 12.87 -4.51
CA LEU A 113 -8.19 11.50 -4.28
C LEU A 113 -9.36 10.50 -4.11
N ARG A 114 -10.49 10.91 -3.51
CA ARG A 114 -11.69 10.08 -3.39
C ARG A 114 -12.36 9.80 -4.74
N ILE A 115 -12.34 10.76 -5.65
CA ILE A 115 -12.81 10.54 -7.02
C ILE A 115 -11.93 9.51 -7.73
N LEU A 116 -10.60 9.59 -7.54
CA LEU A 116 -9.69 8.57 -8.07
C LEU A 116 -9.92 7.19 -7.45
N LEU A 117 -10.24 7.12 -6.15
CA LEU A 117 -10.65 5.88 -5.50
C LEU A 117 -11.90 5.29 -6.20
N ALA A 118 -12.94 6.10 -6.42
CA ALA A 118 -14.14 5.66 -7.12
C ALA A 118 -13.82 5.19 -8.55
N TRP A 119 -12.92 5.89 -9.26
CA TRP A 119 -12.44 5.46 -10.56
C TRP A 119 -11.75 4.09 -10.50
N HIS A 120 -10.87 3.86 -9.52
CA HIS A 120 -10.18 2.57 -9.38
C HIS A 120 -11.17 1.41 -9.20
N LEU A 121 -12.22 1.61 -8.41
CA LEU A 121 -13.26 0.61 -8.21
C LEU A 121 -14.05 0.34 -9.52
N ALA A 122 -14.42 1.40 -10.23
CA ALA A 122 -15.09 1.27 -11.52
C ALA A 122 -14.19 0.56 -12.56
N TRP A 123 -12.90 0.91 -12.61
CA TRP A 123 -11.90 0.26 -13.45
C TRP A 123 -11.74 -1.23 -13.11
N PHE A 124 -11.64 -1.56 -11.82
CA PHE A 124 -11.53 -2.96 -11.38
C PHE A 124 -12.73 -3.77 -11.81
N LEU A 125 -13.94 -3.29 -11.56
CA LEU A 125 -15.17 -3.96 -11.99
C LEU A 125 -15.24 -4.11 -13.51
N TYR A 126 -14.91 -3.06 -14.25
CA TYR A 126 -14.88 -3.06 -15.71
C TYR A 126 -13.90 -4.09 -16.28
N THR A 127 -12.75 -4.28 -15.65
CA THR A 127 -11.71 -5.22 -16.11
C THR A 127 -11.91 -6.66 -15.64
N GLN A 128 -12.66 -6.89 -14.56
CA GLN A 128 -12.84 -8.22 -13.96
C GLN A 128 -14.16 -8.90 -14.29
N LEU A 129 -15.19 -8.14 -14.63
CA LEU A 129 -16.48 -8.73 -14.98
C LEU A 129 -16.44 -9.39 -16.36
N ARG A 130 -17.12 -10.54 -16.49
CA ARG A 130 -17.29 -11.25 -17.77
C ARG A 130 -18.08 -10.43 -18.81
N ASP A 131 -19.02 -9.61 -18.32
CA ASP A 131 -19.82 -8.70 -19.13
C ASP A 131 -19.58 -7.25 -18.66
N PRO A 132 -18.57 -6.56 -19.22
CA PRO A 132 -18.26 -5.19 -18.86
C PRO A 132 -19.33 -4.18 -19.23
N SER A 133 -20.24 -4.52 -20.17
CA SER A 133 -21.32 -3.61 -20.60
C SER A 133 -22.17 -3.12 -19.44
N ARG A 134 -22.36 -3.96 -18.42
CA ARG A 134 -23.15 -3.65 -17.21
C ARG A 134 -22.57 -2.49 -16.38
N VAL A 135 -21.29 -2.26 -16.47
CA VAL A 135 -20.56 -1.24 -15.69
C VAL A 135 -19.86 -0.20 -16.56
N GLU A 136 -19.99 -0.30 -17.88
CA GLU A 136 -19.30 0.57 -18.83
C GLU A 136 -19.66 2.04 -18.63
N LEU A 137 -20.94 2.35 -18.43
CA LEU A 137 -21.39 3.72 -18.16
C LEU A 137 -20.76 4.27 -16.89
N ILE A 138 -20.72 3.47 -15.81
CA ILE A 138 -20.11 3.84 -14.53
C ILE A 138 -18.63 4.13 -14.73
N TYR A 139 -17.92 3.26 -15.47
CA TYR A 139 -16.49 3.44 -15.77
C TYR A 139 -16.23 4.70 -16.60
N ARG A 140 -17.05 4.98 -17.63
CA ARG A 140 -16.94 6.19 -18.47
C ARG A 140 -17.18 7.45 -17.64
N VAL A 141 -18.21 7.47 -16.82
CA VAL A 141 -18.50 8.62 -15.92
C VAL A 141 -17.37 8.83 -14.90
N ALA A 142 -16.89 7.75 -14.27
CA ALA A 142 -15.75 7.81 -13.35
C ALA A 142 -14.48 8.31 -14.05
N SER A 143 -14.25 7.89 -15.30
CA SER A 143 -13.12 8.35 -16.12
C SER A 143 -13.20 9.84 -16.44
N ALA A 144 -14.37 10.33 -16.83
CA ALA A 144 -14.58 11.77 -17.02
C ALA A 144 -14.40 12.56 -15.72
N ALA A 145 -14.84 12.01 -14.59
CA ALA A 145 -14.68 12.64 -13.28
C ALA A 145 -13.21 12.79 -12.85
N THR A 146 -12.25 12.03 -13.42
CA THR A 146 -10.82 12.21 -13.12
C THR A 146 -10.29 13.59 -13.52
N VAL A 147 -10.87 14.22 -14.55
CA VAL A 147 -10.55 15.62 -14.95
C VAL A 147 -10.97 16.58 -13.84
N VAL A 148 -12.15 16.38 -13.28
CA VAL A 148 -12.64 17.18 -12.13
C VAL A 148 -11.75 16.92 -10.90
N ALA A 149 -11.35 15.67 -10.68
CA ALA A 149 -10.44 15.31 -9.60
C ALA A 149 -9.11 16.06 -9.72
N PHE A 150 -8.53 16.10 -10.92
CA PHE A 150 -7.29 16.83 -11.18
C PHE A 150 -7.45 18.32 -10.92
N ALA A 151 -8.53 18.94 -11.43
CA ALA A 151 -8.82 20.35 -11.23
C ALA A 151 -8.98 20.70 -9.74
N LEU A 152 -9.72 19.88 -8.97
CA LEU A 152 -9.89 20.08 -7.52
C LEU A 152 -8.57 20.04 -6.75
N GLY A 153 -7.72 19.05 -7.05
CA GLY A 153 -6.40 18.96 -6.43
C GLY A 153 -5.50 20.15 -6.78
N LEU A 154 -5.51 20.57 -8.05
CA LEU A 154 -4.77 21.74 -8.51
C LEU A 154 -5.24 23.02 -7.80
N VAL A 155 -6.57 23.23 -7.69
CA VAL A 155 -7.14 24.37 -6.95
C VAL A 155 -6.68 24.35 -5.49
N GLY A 156 -6.65 23.17 -4.84
CA GLY A 156 -6.13 23.02 -3.49
C GLY A 156 -4.66 23.44 -3.35
N LEU A 157 -3.81 23.04 -4.29
CA LEU A 157 -2.39 23.40 -4.32
C LEU A 157 -2.17 24.89 -4.63
N VAL A 158 -2.91 25.45 -5.60
CA VAL A 158 -2.86 26.88 -5.93
C VAL A 158 -3.32 27.74 -4.74
N ARG A 159 -4.39 27.31 -4.04
CA ARG A 159 -4.87 28.00 -2.84
C ARG A 159 -3.79 28.01 -1.75
N MET A 160 -3.12 26.88 -1.51
CA MET A 160 -2.00 26.79 -0.57
C MET A 160 -0.88 27.77 -0.94
N THR A 161 -0.52 27.84 -2.22
CA THR A 161 0.47 28.81 -2.72
C THR A 161 0.07 30.26 -2.41
N ARG A 162 -1.17 30.61 -2.72
CA ARG A 162 -1.68 31.98 -2.47
C ARG A 162 -1.71 32.33 -0.98
N ARG A 163 -2.12 31.38 -0.14
CA ARG A 163 -2.19 31.58 1.32
C ARG A 163 -0.82 31.68 1.97
N THR A 164 0.15 30.87 1.52
CA THR A 164 1.47 30.80 2.16
C THR A 164 2.52 31.71 1.49
N GLY A 165 2.23 32.25 0.31
CA GLY A 165 3.21 32.96 -0.52
C GLY A 165 4.33 32.11 -1.10
N LYS A 166 4.29 30.79 -0.88
CA LYS A 166 5.33 29.85 -1.31
C LYS A 166 4.74 28.71 -2.13
N ARG A 167 5.47 28.24 -3.17
CA ARG A 167 5.05 27.08 -3.97
C ARG A 167 4.97 25.83 -3.08
N PRO A 168 4.02 24.90 -3.32
CA PRO A 168 3.96 23.65 -2.58
C PRO A 168 5.28 22.87 -2.72
N PRO A 169 5.66 22.04 -1.70
CA PRO A 169 6.87 21.23 -1.79
C PRO A 169 6.86 20.36 -3.04
N PRO A 170 7.94 20.32 -3.84
CA PRO A 170 7.98 19.53 -5.07
C PRO A 170 7.61 18.06 -4.86
N LEU A 171 8.07 17.44 -3.77
CA LEU A 171 7.77 16.04 -3.46
C LEU A 171 6.28 15.81 -3.16
N ALA A 172 5.58 16.79 -2.58
CA ALA A 172 4.13 16.71 -2.40
C ALA A 172 3.39 16.74 -3.75
N ILE A 173 3.85 17.60 -4.68
CA ILE A 173 3.29 17.69 -6.04
C ILE A 173 3.57 16.38 -6.80
N VAL A 174 4.79 15.87 -6.74
CA VAL A 174 5.17 14.61 -7.41
C VAL A 174 4.33 13.44 -6.91
N ALA A 175 4.13 13.31 -5.60
CA ALA A 175 3.29 12.27 -5.03
C ALA A 175 1.84 12.34 -5.55
N TRP A 176 1.28 13.56 -5.64
CA TRP A 176 -0.07 13.77 -6.14
C TRP A 176 -0.18 13.53 -7.65
N ILE A 177 0.77 13.99 -8.47
CA ILE A 177 0.75 13.75 -9.92
C ILE A 177 0.95 12.27 -10.23
N ALA A 178 1.81 11.58 -9.50
CA ALA A 178 2.14 10.18 -9.74
C ALA A 178 0.89 9.28 -9.79
N ILE A 179 -0.08 9.47 -8.88
CA ILE A 179 -1.30 8.64 -8.86
C ILE A 179 -2.17 8.88 -10.11
N PHE A 180 -2.24 10.09 -10.64
CA PHE A 180 -2.95 10.38 -11.88
C PHE A 180 -2.27 9.71 -13.08
N VAL A 181 -0.94 9.79 -13.14
CA VAL A 181 -0.15 9.11 -14.19
C VAL A 181 -0.34 7.59 -14.11
N TRP A 182 -0.27 7.01 -12.92
CA TRP A 182 -0.48 5.58 -12.71
C TRP A 182 -1.86 5.14 -13.21
N TYR A 183 -2.90 5.88 -12.85
CA TYR A 183 -4.27 5.54 -13.24
C TYR A 183 -4.52 5.75 -14.73
N ALA A 184 -3.90 6.76 -15.36
CA ALA A 184 -3.95 6.94 -16.81
C ALA A 184 -3.26 5.77 -17.56
N ILE A 185 -2.15 5.26 -17.03
CA ILE A 185 -1.45 4.09 -17.60
C ILE A 185 -2.29 2.82 -17.39
N MET A 186 -2.87 2.62 -16.20
CA MET A 186 -3.77 1.49 -15.91
C MET A 186 -5.03 1.50 -16.78
N ALA A 187 -5.58 2.68 -17.07
CA ALA A 187 -6.73 2.81 -17.98
C ALA A 187 -6.41 2.31 -19.39
N ARG A 188 -5.16 2.48 -19.84
CA ARG A 188 -4.70 2.07 -21.17
C ARG A 188 -4.26 0.60 -21.21
N ASP A 189 -3.62 0.12 -20.15
CA ASP A 189 -3.10 -1.24 -20.03
C ASP A 189 -3.29 -1.76 -18.59
N PRO A 190 -4.27 -2.64 -18.34
CA PRO A 190 -4.50 -3.20 -17.00
C PRO A 190 -3.27 -3.91 -16.40
N LYS A 191 -2.36 -4.44 -17.22
CA LYS A 191 -1.12 -5.05 -16.75
C LYS A 191 -0.17 -4.05 -16.10
N ALA A 192 -0.41 -2.76 -16.31
CA ALA A 192 0.35 -1.70 -15.65
C ALA A 192 0.15 -1.69 -14.12
N LEU A 193 -0.92 -2.30 -13.58
CA LEU A 193 -1.14 -2.42 -12.14
C LEU A 193 0.08 -3.00 -11.43
N PHE A 194 0.76 -3.98 -12.02
CA PHE A 194 1.98 -4.54 -11.48
C PHE A 194 3.07 -3.46 -11.27
N TRP A 195 3.30 -2.61 -12.26
CA TRP A 195 4.30 -1.54 -12.18
C TRP A 195 3.89 -0.43 -11.21
N VAL A 196 2.59 -0.17 -11.10
CA VAL A 196 2.04 0.75 -10.09
C VAL A 196 2.31 0.23 -8.67
N GLN A 197 2.14 -1.07 -8.44
CA GLN A 197 2.46 -1.70 -7.16
C GLN A 197 3.96 -1.58 -6.82
N ILE A 198 4.85 -1.80 -7.79
CA ILE A 198 6.29 -1.65 -7.61
C ILE A 198 6.66 -0.19 -7.27
N ALA A 199 6.13 0.76 -8.05
CA ALA A 199 6.39 2.19 -7.82
C ALA A 199 5.86 2.65 -6.45
N HIS A 200 4.66 2.19 -6.07
CA HIS A 200 4.06 2.44 -4.76
C HIS A 200 4.92 1.88 -3.61
N ALA A 201 5.40 0.64 -3.74
CA ALA A 201 6.25 0.00 -2.74
C ALA A 201 7.57 0.77 -2.53
N ILE A 202 8.20 1.24 -3.61
CA ILE A 202 9.42 2.06 -3.53
C ILE A 202 9.15 3.38 -2.81
N GLN A 203 8.04 4.06 -3.14
CA GLN A 203 7.66 5.29 -2.44
C GLN A 203 7.42 5.04 -0.95
N TYR A 204 6.75 3.94 -0.62
CA TYR A 204 6.45 3.57 0.76
C TYR A 204 7.72 3.31 1.57
N LEU A 205 8.65 2.51 1.03
CA LEU A 205 9.86 2.09 1.74
C LEU A 205 10.71 3.27 2.25
N ALA A 206 10.60 4.44 1.63
CA ALA A 206 11.30 5.64 2.09
C ALA A 206 10.97 5.98 3.56
N PHE A 207 9.74 5.72 4.02
CA PHE A 207 9.29 6.05 5.37
C PHE A 207 9.82 5.08 6.44
N PRO A 208 9.58 3.75 6.37
CA PRO A 208 10.10 2.81 7.36
C PRO A 208 11.64 2.75 7.36
N VAL A 209 12.29 2.87 6.20
CA VAL A 209 13.75 2.98 6.12
C VAL A 209 14.25 4.22 6.87
N ARG A 210 13.55 5.36 6.71
CA ARG A 210 13.91 6.58 7.45
C ARG A 210 13.71 6.44 8.94
N MET A 211 12.63 5.79 9.39
CA MET A 211 12.40 5.53 10.81
C MET A 211 13.47 4.61 11.40
N GLU A 212 13.83 3.53 10.71
CA GLU A 212 14.86 2.60 11.15
C GLU A 212 16.25 3.28 11.20
N LEU A 213 16.55 4.13 10.20
CA LEU A 213 17.77 4.93 10.18
C LEU A 213 17.82 5.91 11.36
N ASN A 214 16.73 6.63 11.63
CA ASN A 214 16.66 7.54 12.77
C ASN A 214 16.82 6.80 14.10
N HIS A 215 16.19 5.61 14.22
CA HIS A 215 16.32 4.78 15.42
C HIS A 215 17.75 4.33 15.64
N SER A 216 18.39 3.74 14.64
CA SER A 216 19.78 3.25 14.76
C SER A 216 20.80 4.37 15.00
N ALA A 217 20.56 5.57 14.43
CA ALA A 217 21.43 6.73 14.63
C ALA A 217 21.26 7.36 16.02
N SER A 218 20.10 7.20 16.68
CA SER A 218 19.82 7.76 18.00
C SER A 218 20.31 6.89 19.16
N GLU A 219 20.85 5.71 18.90
CA GLU A 219 21.38 4.83 19.96
C GLU A 219 22.64 5.43 20.60
N PRO A 220 22.83 5.33 21.95
CA PRO A 220 23.90 5.98 22.69
C PRO A 220 25.33 5.63 22.23
N ARG A 221 25.49 4.50 21.54
CA ARG A 221 26.80 4.03 21.01
C ARG A 221 26.80 3.98 19.48
N SER A 222 25.95 4.76 18.81
CA SER A 222 25.92 4.76 17.36
C SER A 222 27.22 5.29 16.76
N SER A 223 27.66 4.69 15.67
CA SER A 223 28.70 5.17 14.79
C SER A 223 28.29 4.95 13.34
N PRO A 224 28.83 5.68 12.37
CA PRO A 224 28.45 5.50 10.97
C PRO A 224 28.55 4.04 10.48
N SER A 225 29.57 3.32 10.91
CA SER A 225 29.76 1.91 10.57
C SER A 225 28.71 0.99 11.21
N ARG A 226 28.34 1.22 12.47
CA ARG A 226 27.28 0.46 13.14
C ARG A 226 25.92 0.72 12.51
N VAL A 227 25.63 1.96 12.18
CA VAL A 227 24.40 2.33 11.47
C VAL A 227 24.35 1.64 10.10
N ALA A 228 25.44 1.66 9.34
CA ALA A 228 25.51 0.99 8.05
C ALA A 228 25.28 -0.53 8.15
N VAL A 229 25.92 -1.19 9.12
CA VAL A 229 25.72 -2.63 9.38
C VAL A 229 24.28 -2.91 9.80
N HIS A 230 23.71 -2.10 10.70
CA HIS A 230 22.31 -2.24 11.11
C HIS A 230 21.34 -2.12 9.92
N MET A 231 21.52 -1.12 9.05
CA MET A 231 20.70 -0.92 7.87
C MET A 231 20.86 -2.05 6.85
N LEU A 232 22.06 -2.60 6.70
CA LEU A 232 22.29 -3.78 5.86
C LEU A 232 21.53 -5.00 6.40
N LEU A 233 21.65 -5.28 7.70
CA LEU A 233 20.93 -6.38 8.36
C LEU A 233 19.41 -6.20 8.28
N TYR A 234 18.93 -4.97 8.42
CA TYR A 234 17.52 -4.64 8.23
C TYR A 234 17.06 -4.96 6.80
N ALA A 235 17.79 -4.52 5.79
CA ALA A 235 17.45 -4.77 4.39
C ALA A 235 17.50 -6.27 4.04
N VAL A 236 18.54 -6.98 4.47
CA VAL A 236 18.68 -8.44 4.28
C VAL A 236 17.58 -9.20 5.01
N GLY A 237 17.25 -8.81 6.24
CA GLY A 237 16.17 -9.40 7.02
C GLY A 237 14.82 -9.22 6.37
N LEU A 238 14.50 -8.00 5.89
CA LEU A 238 13.26 -7.76 5.14
C LEU A 238 13.18 -8.62 3.88
N LEU A 239 14.28 -8.72 3.12
CA LEU A 239 14.32 -9.53 1.90
C LEU A 239 14.18 -11.03 2.22
N ALA A 240 14.86 -11.54 3.23
CA ALA A 240 14.77 -12.94 3.63
C ALA A 240 13.33 -13.32 4.05
N VAL A 241 12.70 -12.51 4.90
CA VAL A 241 11.30 -12.73 5.29
C VAL A 241 10.36 -12.60 4.08
N SER A 242 10.64 -11.67 3.17
CA SER A 242 9.87 -11.50 1.91
C SER A 242 9.93 -12.74 1.02
N VAL A 243 11.09 -13.39 0.90
CA VAL A 243 11.24 -14.65 0.14
C VAL A 243 10.45 -15.77 0.83
N ILE A 244 10.56 -15.88 2.15
CA ILE A 244 9.83 -16.91 2.90
C ILE A 244 8.32 -16.73 2.73
N VAL A 245 7.80 -15.53 2.99
CA VAL A 245 6.36 -15.24 2.97
C VAL A 245 5.79 -15.16 1.56
N GLY A 246 6.56 -14.64 0.60
CA GLY A 246 6.11 -14.42 -0.78
C GLY A 246 6.32 -15.60 -1.72
N GLN A 247 7.22 -16.54 -1.39
CA GLN A 247 7.54 -17.68 -2.25
C GLN A 247 7.40 -19.01 -1.51
N VAL A 248 8.17 -19.21 -0.41
CA VAL A 248 8.25 -20.50 0.25
C VAL A 248 6.90 -20.92 0.83
N VAL A 249 6.24 -20.04 1.59
CA VAL A 249 4.95 -20.35 2.23
C VAL A 249 3.85 -20.65 1.19
N PRO A 250 3.63 -19.82 0.14
CA PRO A 250 2.62 -20.13 -0.87
C PRO A 250 2.89 -21.44 -1.61
N MET A 251 4.15 -21.73 -1.97
CA MET A 251 4.50 -22.98 -2.66
C MET A 251 4.30 -24.20 -1.77
N SER A 252 4.72 -24.15 -0.52
CA SER A 252 4.55 -25.25 0.44
C SER A 252 3.06 -25.52 0.71
N LEU A 253 2.27 -24.48 0.91
CA LEU A 253 0.84 -24.61 1.15
C LEU A 253 0.10 -25.12 -0.10
N MET A 254 0.51 -24.71 -1.29
CA MET A 254 -0.04 -25.24 -2.53
C MET A 254 0.16 -26.76 -2.63
N GLY A 255 1.34 -27.28 -2.27
CA GLY A 255 1.61 -28.73 -2.23
C GLY A 255 0.73 -29.44 -1.20
N ILE A 256 0.76 -29.00 0.06
CA ILE A 256 -0.03 -29.60 1.16
C ILE A 256 -1.54 -29.58 0.86
N ILE A 257 -2.04 -28.48 0.33
CA ILE A 257 -3.47 -28.34 0.00
C ILE A 257 -3.82 -29.21 -1.22
N GLY A 258 -2.91 -29.30 -2.20
CA GLY A 258 -3.10 -30.16 -3.37
C GLY A 258 -3.24 -31.63 -3.00
N ASP A 259 -2.39 -32.11 -2.11
CA ASP A 259 -2.43 -33.49 -1.60
C ASP A 259 -3.70 -33.77 -0.78
N ALA A 260 -4.18 -32.79 -0.01
CA ALA A 260 -5.32 -32.95 0.89
C ALA A 260 -6.68 -32.69 0.22
N PHE A 261 -6.78 -31.71 -0.67
CA PHE A 261 -8.05 -31.17 -1.19
C PHE A 261 -8.14 -31.13 -2.73
N GLY A 262 -7.05 -31.46 -3.45
CA GLY A 262 -6.99 -31.47 -4.91
C GLY A 262 -6.52 -30.14 -5.53
N GLU A 263 -6.48 -30.11 -6.88
CA GLU A 263 -5.85 -29.03 -7.64
C GLU A 263 -6.52 -27.67 -7.53
N GLU A 264 -7.84 -27.59 -7.53
CA GLU A 264 -8.55 -26.31 -7.51
C GLU A 264 -8.32 -25.52 -6.21
N PRO A 265 -8.43 -26.12 -5.00
CA PRO A 265 -8.01 -25.49 -3.77
C PRO A 265 -6.51 -25.14 -3.73
N ALA A 266 -5.65 -25.98 -4.29
CA ALA A 266 -4.22 -25.73 -4.37
C ALA A 266 -3.89 -24.47 -5.19
N ARG A 267 -4.56 -24.27 -6.32
CA ARG A 267 -4.40 -23.05 -7.15
C ARG A 267 -4.93 -21.79 -6.47
N ALA A 268 -5.96 -21.91 -5.65
CA ALA A 268 -6.53 -20.79 -4.91
C ALA A 268 -5.63 -20.31 -3.75
N ALA A 269 -4.88 -21.21 -3.12
CA ALA A 269 -4.12 -20.93 -1.92
C ALA A 269 -3.11 -19.76 -2.04
N PRO A 270 -2.24 -19.68 -3.07
CA PRO A 270 -1.31 -18.55 -3.24
C PRO A 270 -2.03 -17.21 -3.39
N ILE A 271 -3.15 -17.19 -4.10
CA ILE A 271 -3.97 -15.98 -4.29
C ILE A 271 -4.54 -15.52 -2.95
N LEU A 272 -5.13 -16.43 -2.19
CA LEU A 272 -5.71 -16.14 -0.88
C LEU A 272 -4.66 -15.61 0.12
N ILE A 273 -3.45 -16.20 0.11
CA ILE A 273 -2.33 -15.73 0.95
C ILE A 273 -1.90 -14.32 0.53
N LEU A 274 -1.77 -14.07 -0.76
CA LEU A 274 -1.42 -12.72 -1.25
C LEU A 274 -2.49 -11.70 -0.87
N MET A 275 -3.77 -12.04 -0.98
CA MET A 275 -4.87 -11.16 -0.57
C MET A 275 -4.88 -10.94 0.95
N PHE A 276 -4.55 -11.97 1.74
CA PHE A 276 -4.35 -11.84 3.18
C PHE A 276 -3.29 -10.80 3.50
N ILE A 277 -2.10 -10.93 2.90
CA ILE A 277 -0.97 -10.03 3.14
C ILE A 277 -1.36 -8.59 2.77
N ASN A 278 -1.98 -8.40 1.60
CA ASN A 278 -2.40 -7.08 1.13
C ASN A 278 -3.40 -6.42 2.08
N ILE A 279 -4.52 -7.11 2.38
CA ILE A 279 -5.58 -6.55 3.23
C ILE A 279 -5.02 -6.26 4.63
N HIS A 280 -4.31 -7.21 5.22
CA HIS A 280 -3.73 -7.04 6.54
C HIS A 280 -2.75 -5.86 6.59
N HIS A 281 -1.88 -5.72 5.58
CA HIS A 281 -0.98 -4.58 5.45
C HIS A 281 -1.74 -3.23 5.40
N TYR A 282 -2.84 -3.13 4.66
CA TYR A 282 -3.61 -1.88 4.61
C TYR A 282 -4.18 -1.47 5.96
N PHE A 283 -4.58 -2.44 6.79
CA PHE A 283 -5.04 -2.18 8.15
C PHE A 283 -3.88 -1.78 9.07
N THR A 284 -2.73 -2.44 8.98
CA THR A 284 -1.54 -2.07 9.76
C THR A 284 -1.04 -0.68 9.40
N ASP A 285 -1.03 -0.32 8.13
CA ASP A 285 -0.69 1.03 7.67
C ASP A 285 -1.68 2.09 8.15
N GLY A 286 -2.95 1.76 8.18
CA GLY A 286 -4.00 2.65 8.67
C GLY A 286 -3.81 3.05 10.15
N VAL A 287 -3.08 2.27 10.92
CA VAL A 287 -2.75 2.59 12.33
C VAL A 287 -1.35 3.17 12.50
N LEU A 288 -0.38 2.77 11.67
CA LEU A 288 1.01 3.22 11.73
C LEU A 288 1.17 4.68 11.29
N TRP A 289 0.65 5.04 10.11
CA TRP A 289 0.98 6.30 9.44
C TRP A 289 0.04 7.45 9.79
N LYS A 290 -0.33 7.57 11.06
CA LYS A 290 -1.09 8.73 11.55
C LYS A 290 -0.13 9.82 12.01
N ILE A 291 0.18 10.79 11.15
CA ILE A 291 1.02 11.98 11.50
C ILE A 291 0.41 12.76 12.68
N SER A 292 -0.89 12.64 12.92
CA SER A 292 -1.53 13.15 14.14
C SER A 292 -1.06 12.45 15.41
N ASN A 293 -0.50 11.22 15.32
CA ASN A 293 0.12 10.55 16.45
C ASN A 293 1.49 11.18 16.74
N PRO A 294 1.72 11.78 17.93
CA PRO A 294 2.99 12.42 18.28
C PRO A 294 4.18 11.47 18.24
N GLU A 295 3.97 10.20 18.60
CA GLU A 295 5.02 9.17 18.61
C GLU A 295 5.54 8.89 17.19
N VAL A 296 4.62 8.63 16.26
CA VAL A 296 4.94 8.41 14.83
C VAL A 296 5.66 9.64 14.26
N ARG A 297 5.15 10.84 14.56
CA ARG A 297 5.75 12.08 14.10
C ARG A 297 7.16 12.28 14.66
N LYS A 298 7.38 12.00 15.94
CA LYS A 298 8.69 12.08 16.59
C LYS A 298 9.70 11.14 15.93
N GLN A 299 9.32 9.88 15.69
CA GLN A 299 10.22 8.89 15.09
C GLN A 299 10.51 9.21 13.62
N LEU A 300 9.49 9.55 12.84
CA LEU A 300 9.64 9.82 11.40
C LEU A 300 10.46 11.09 11.13
N PHE A 301 10.29 12.13 11.94
CA PHE A 301 10.91 13.44 11.75
C PHE A 301 12.01 13.76 12.77
N ALA A 302 12.56 12.75 13.47
CA ALA A 302 13.61 12.94 14.47
C ALA A 302 14.82 13.74 13.94
N HIS A 303 15.15 13.54 12.66
CA HIS A 303 16.27 14.25 12.00
C HIS A 303 16.03 15.76 11.76
N VAL A 304 14.80 16.23 11.89
CA VAL A 304 14.43 17.66 11.71
C VAL A 304 14.24 18.36 13.07
N THR A 305 13.90 17.59 14.10
CA THR A 305 13.58 18.09 15.44
C THR A 305 14.76 18.01 16.42
N SER A 306 15.88 17.41 16.01
CA SER A 306 17.13 17.45 16.78
C SER A 306 17.80 18.81 16.59
N PRO A 307 18.14 19.53 17.69
CA PRO A 307 18.83 20.80 17.62
C PRO A 307 20.22 20.69 17.01
#